data_828cc280e90529943a9f70228de5428a
#
_entry.id   828cc280e90529943a9f70228de5428a
#
_cell.length_a   1.000
_cell.length_b   1.000
_cell.length_c   1.000
_cell.angle_alpha   90.00
_cell.angle_beta   90.00
_cell.angle_gamma   90.00
#
_symmetry.space_group_name_H-M   'P 1'
#
loop_
_entity.id
_entity.type
_entity.pdbx_description
1 polymer ?
#
loop_
_entity_poly.entity_id
_entity_poly.type
_entity_poly.pdbx_seq_one_letter_code
_entity_poly.pdbx_strand_id
1 'polypeptide(L)'
;MQRSRPLTVERIVESAYQIVQNDGLAALSMRKLGKALDVDAMAIYHHVANKQALLALITAHALSEMAEPPAPSAPWDHRIEQWALGYWDIVTKHRELTLAGLSNPEIAAGGLTSTKTLVAAISDSGLATELIEPTMFIIVDAVHGSALGAASPGRDHTDLETLRAAFQEGLHIIIAGITTRLERRTDFS
;
A
#
# COMPACT_ATOMS: atom_id res chain seq x y z
N MET A 1 27.24 -12.90 28.91
CA MET A 1 26.56 -13.62 27.78
C MET A 1 25.23 -12.92 27.51
N GLN A 2 25.18 -12.13 26.47
CA GLN A 2 23.94 -11.49 26.04
C GLN A 2 23.05 -12.57 25.44
N ARG A 3 21.89 -12.86 26.07
CA ARG A 3 20.91 -13.80 25.53
C ARG A 3 20.45 -13.26 24.18
N SER A 4 20.75 -13.98 23.10
CA SER A 4 20.26 -13.62 21.77
C SER A 4 18.74 -13.53 21.86
N ARG A 5 18.20 -12.37 21.45
CA ARG A 5 16.76 -12.13 21.44
C ARG A 5 16.14 -13.16 20.48
N PRO A 6 15.04 -13.87 20.85
CA PRO A 6 14.47 -14.92 20.00
C PRO A 6 14.13 -14.38 18.59
N LEU A 7 14.33 -15.21 17.58
CA LEU A 7 13.93 -14.90 16.22
C LEU A 7 12.39 -14.97 16.12
N THR A 8 11.78 -13.89 15.64
CA THR A 8 10.33 -13.82 15.40
C THR A 8 10.05 -13.28 14.01
N VAL A 9 8.83 -13.47 13.51
CA VAL A 9 8.40 -12.96 12.20
C VAL A 9 8.55 -11.43 12.16
N GLU A 10 8.17 -10.73 13.22
CA GLU A 10 8.26 -9.27 13.32
C GLU A 10 9.72 -8.78 13.19
N ARG A 11 10.66 -9.46 13.87
CA ARG A 11 12.08 -9.11 13.74
C ARG A 11 12.64 -9.38 12.35
N ILE A 12 12.19 -10.46 11.72
CA ILE A 12 12.57 -10.81 10.35
C ILE A 12 12.07 -9.74 9.40
N VAL A 13 10.79 -9.36 9.50
CA VAL A 13 10.16 -8.33 8.66
C VAL A 13 10.83 -6.99 8.85
N GLU A 14 11.00 -6.54 10.08
CA GLU A 14 11.66 -5.27 10.39
C GLU A 14 13.08 -5.20 9.81
N SER A 15 13.90 -6.25 10.04
CA SER A 15 15.27 -6.29 9.51
C SER A 15 15.29 -6.32 7.97
N ALA A 16 14.37 -7.06 7.35
CA ALA A 16 14.25 -7.13 5.90
C ALA A 16 13.79 -5.78 5.32
N TYR A 17 12.83 -5.12 5.97
CA TYR A 17 12.35 -3.80 5.60
C TYR A 17 13.47 -2.74 5.65
N GLN A 18 14.29 -2.75 6.70
CA GLN A 18 15.47 -1.88 6.80
C GLN A 18 16.49 -2.13 5.68
N ILE A 19 16.71 -3.40 5.28
CA ILE A 19 17.57 -3.70 4.13
C ILE A 19 16.98 -3.10 2.84
N VAL A 20 15.66 -3.23 2.64
CA VAL A 20 15.00 -2.68 1.44
C VAL A 20 15.08 -1.15 1.42
N GLN A 21 14.87 -0.49 2.56
CA GLN A 21 14.96 0.96 2.66
C GLN A 21 16.37 1.50 2.40
N ASN A 22 17.39 0.85 2.93
CA ASN A 22 18.76 1.37 2.88
C ASN A 22 19.49 0.98 1.59
N ASP A 23 19.24 -0.22 1.06
CA ASP A 23 20.05 -0.84 0.01
C ASP A 23 19.23 -1.22 -1.24
N GLY A 24 17.91 -0.97 -1.22
CA GLY A 24 16.97 -1.33 -2.28
C GLY A 24 16.52 -2.79 -2.25
N LEU A 25 15.43 -3.07 -2.96
CA LEU A 25 14.80 -4.41 -3.02
C LEU A 25 15.72 -5.49 -3.61
N ALA A 26 16.54 -5.12 -4.59
CA ALA A 26 17.49 -6.03 -5.24
C ALA A 26 18.55 -6.55 -4.26
N ALA A 27 18.89 -5.79 -3.23
CA ALA A 27 19.86 -6.17 -2.22
C ALA A 27 19.32 -7.21 -1.22
N LEU A 28 17.99 -7.39 -1.13
CA LEU A 28 17.38 -8.33 -0.20
C LEU A 28 17.60 -9.77 -0.63
N SER A 29 18.31 -10.53 0.20
CA SER A 29 18.46 -11.98 0.09
C SER A 29 18.38 -12.64 1.46
N MET A 30 17.95 -13.91 1.52
CA MET A 30 17.85 -14.64 2.79
C MET A 30 19.21 -14.72 3.50
N ARG A 31 20.31 -14.80 2.73
CA ARG A 31 21.68 -14.80 3.28
C ARG A 31 22.06 -13.45 3.91
N LYS A 32 21.73 -12.31 3.25
CA LYS A 32 21.99 -10.97 3.78
C LYS A 32 21.15 -10.71 5.04
N LEU A 33 19.88 -11.15 4.99
CA LEU A 33 18.96 -11.05 6.13
C LEU A 33 19.45 -11.90 7.32
N GLY A 34 19.86 -13.15 7.08
CA GLY A 34 20.46 -14.00 8.13
C GLY A 34 21.68 -13.35 8.79
N LYS A 35 22.58 -12.77 7.97
CA LYS A 35 23.72 -12.02 8.48
C LYS A 35 23.32 -10.82 9.33
N ALA A 36 22.30 -10.07 8.92
CA ALA A 36 21.81 -8.90 9.68
C ALA A 36 21.17 -9.30 11.03
N LEU A 37 20.55 -10.48 11.09
CA LEU A 37 19.89 -11.01 12.28
C LEU A 37 20.81 -11.86 13.18
N ASP A 38 22.06 -12.12 12.73
CA ASP A 38 23.02 -13.03 13.36
C ASP A 38 22.45 -14.45 13.54
N VAL A 39 21.84 -14.97 12.44
CA VAL A 39 21.30 -16.34 12.37
C VAL A 39 21.65 -16.98 11.02
N ASP A 40 21.56 -18.31 10.98
CA ASP A 40 21.61 -19.04 9.70
C ASP A 40 20.34 -18.73 8.85
N ALA A 41 20.52 -18.63 7.53
CA ALA A 41 19.41 -18.39 6.62
C ALA A 41 18.30 -19.47 6.73
N MET A 42 18.66 -20.71 7.08
CA MET A 42 17.69 -21.79 7.31
C MET A 42 16.78 -21.51 8.50
N ALA A 43 17.26 -20.81 9.55
CA ALA A 43 16.43 -20.41 10.66
C ALA A 43 15.28 -19.49 10.23
N ILE A 44 15.52 -18.63 9.23
CA ILE A 44 14.48 -17.73 8.69
C ILE A 44 13.38 -18.52 7.99
N TYR A 45 13.75 -19.58 7.23
CA TYR A 45 12.78 -20.44 6.53
C TYR A 45 11.85 -21.22 7.45
N HIS A 46 12.18 -21.36 8.75
CA HIS A 46 11.24 -21.89 9.74
C HIS A 46 10.09 -20.91 10.07
N HIS A 47 10.27 -19.62 9.78
CA HIS A 47 9.29 -18.56 10.07
C HIS A 47 8.60 -18.05 8.81
N VAL A 48 9.27 -18.09 7.65
CA VAL A 48 8.79 -17.52 6.38
C VAL A 48 9.04 -18.52 5.26
N ALA A 49 8.00 -18.96 4.58
CA ALA A 49 8.04 -20.07 3.64
C ALA A 49 9.01 -19.84 2.46
N ASN A 50 9.05 -18.62 1.93
CA ASN A 50 9.88 -18.26 0.78
C ASN A 50 10.10 -16.74 0.72
N LYS A 51 10.87 -16.28 -0.29
CA LYS A 51 11.14 -14.84 -0.47
C LYS A 51 9.86 -14.05 -0.82
N GLN A 52 8.92 -14.62 -1.56
CA GLN A 52 7.67 -13.96 -1.95
C GLN A 52 6.78 -13.73 -0.71
N ALA A 53 6.65 -14.74 0.15
CA ALA A 53 5.96 -14.59 1.44
C ALA A 53 6.61 -13.52 2.32
N LEU A 54 7.95 -13.44 2.35
CA LEU A 54 8.64 -12.35 3.04
C LEU A 54 8.31 -10.99 2.44
N LEU A 55 8.29 -10.85 1.11
CA LEU A 55 7.95 -9.61 0.44
C LEU A 55 6.51 -9.20 0.70
N ALA A 56 5.55 -10.14 0.78
CA ALA A 56 4.17 -9.86 1.18
C ALA A 56 4.10 -9.30 2.60
N LEU A 57 4.86 -9.87 3.55
CA LEU A 57 4.94 -9.35 4.91
C LEU A 57 5.58 -7.96 4.98
N ILE A 58 6.63 -7.71 4.19
CA ILE A 58 7.25 -6.39 4.09
C ILE A 58 6.28 -5.37 3.49
N THR A 59 5.50 -5.76 2.47
CA THR A 59 4.46 -4.91 1.88
C THR A 59 3.38 -4.56 2.91
N ALA A 60 2.90 -5.53 3.68
CA ALA A 60 1.96 -5.29 4.76
C ALA A 60 2.54 -4.35 5.84
N HIS A 61 3.82 -4.52 6.16
CA HIS A 61 4.53 -3.66 7.11
C HIS A 61 4.65 -2.22 6.58
N ALA A 62 5.04 -2.03 5.31
CA ALA A 62 5.09 -0.71 4.68
C ALA A 62 3.72 -0.01 4.69
N LEU A 63 2.65 -0.75 4.42
CA LEU A 63 1.28 -0.24 4.46
C LEU A 63 0.81 0.11 5.88
N SER A 64 1.38 -0.50 6.92
CA SER A 64 1.08 -0.13 8.31
C SER A 64 1.64 1.25 8.70
N GLU A 65 2.49 1.86 7.86
CA GLU A 65 2.95 3.25 8.03
C GLU A 65 1.91 4.28 7.57
N MET A 66 0.85 3.86 6.85
CA MET A 66 -0.25 4.76 6.53
C MET A 66 -0.84 5.34 7.83
N ALA A 67 -1.22 6.62 7.78
CA ALA A 67 -1.94 7.23 8.89
C ALA A 67 -3.18 6.41 9.26
N GLU A 68 -3.56 6.45 10.54
CA GLU A 68 -4.81 5.83 10.96
C GLU A 68 -5.98 6.35 10.10
N PRO A 69 -6.86 5.45 9.63
CA PRO A 69 -8.00 5.86 8.83
C PRO A 69 -8.92 6.76 9.66
N PRO A 70 -9.59 7.73 9.04
CA PRO A 70 -10.61 8.54 9.71
C PRO A 70 -11.66 7.65 10.38
N ALA A 71 -12.30 8.18 11.44
CA ALA A 71 -13.37 7.47 12.13
C ALA A 71 -14.44 6.98 11.13
N PRO A 72 -15.06 5.81 11.34
CA PRO A 72 -16.13 5.30 10.46
C PRO A 72 -17.31 6.29 10.30
N SER A 73 -17.52 7.19 11.26
CA SER A 73 -18.52 8.25 11.20
C SER A 73 -18.13 9.45 10.32
N ALA A 74 -16.88 9.53 9.87
CA ALA A 74 -16.46 10.60 8.95
C ALA A 74 -17.13 10.41 7.58
N PRO A 75 -17.35 11.51 6.82
CA PRO A 75 -17.90 11.43 5.46
C PRO A 75 -17.14 10.44 4.58
N TRP A 76 -17.87 9.66 3.78
CA TRP A 76 -17.31 8.61 2.95
C TRP A 76 -16.27 9.13 1.94
N ASP A 77 -16.52 10.28 1.35
CA ASP A 77 -15.64 10.98 0.41
C ASP A 77 -14.30 11.37 1.06
N HIS A 78 -14.35 11.95 2.25
CA HIS A 78 -13.14 12.24 3.03
C HIS A 78 -12.36 10.98 3.39
N ARG A 79 -13.03 9.86 3.69
CA ARG A 79 -12.38 8.58 3.99
C ARG A 79 -11.68 7.99 2.77
N ILE A 80 -12.29 8.10 1.58
CA ILE A 80 -11.68 7.71 0.31
C ILE A 80 -10.45 8.57 0.03
N GLU A 81 -10.57 9.89 0.18
CA GLU A 81 -9.46 10.83 -0.05
C GLU A 81 -8.27 10.53 0.86
N GLN A 82 -8.49 10.41 2.16
CA GLN A 82 -7.42 10.14 3.13
C GLN A 82 -6.74 8.80 2.86
N TRP A 83 -7.51 7.76 2.51
CA TRP A 83 -6.94 6.48 2.13
C TRP A 83 -6.07 6.58 0.89
N ALA A 84 -6.58 7.22 -0.17
CA ALA A 84 -5.89 7.32 -1.45
C ALA A 84 -4.60 8.14 -1.36
N LEU A 85 -4.61 9.25 -0.60
CA LEU A 85 -3.43 10.07 -0.36
C LEU A 85 -2.40 9.33 0.49
N GLY A 86 -2.81 8.64 1.55
CA GLY A 86 -1.90 7.83 2.37
C GLY A 86 -1.29 6.68 1.57
N TYR A 87 -2.08 6.02 0.71
CA TYR A 87 -1.58 4.97 -0.16
C TYR A 87 -0.62 5.53 -1.24
N TRP A 88 -0.91 6.71 -1.78
CA TRP A 88 -0.02 7.40 -2.72
C TRP A 88 1.37 7.66 -2.11
N ASP A 89 1.41 8.11 -0.87
CA ASP A 89 2.65 8.36 -0.13
C ASP A 89 3.47 7.06 0.04
N ILE A 90 2.82 5.93 0.39
CA ILE A 90 3.46 4.61 0.52
C ILE A 90 3.99 4.11 -0.83
N VAL A 91 3.19 4.19 -1.90
CA VAL A 91 3.60 3.75 -3.25
C VAL A 91 4.79 4.55 -3.75
N THR A 92 4.79 5.87 -3.52
CA THR A 92 5.89 6.75 -3.89
C THR A 92 7.17 6.40 -3.13
N LYS A 93 7.05 6.17 -1.82
CA LYS A 93 8.17 5.81 -0.93
C LYS A 93 8.73 4.42 -1.26
N HIS A 94 7.85 3.45 -1.58
CA HIS A 94 8.19 2.04 -1.75
C HIS A 94 7.95 1.53 -3.17
N ARG A 95 8.34 2.33 -4.17
CA ARG A 95 8.14 2.04 -5.59
C ARG A 95 8.50 0.60 -6.00
N GLU A 96 9.68 0.10 -5.56
CA GLU A 96 10.15 -1.23 -5.94
C GLU A 96 9.27 -2.36 -5.37
N LEU A 97 8.77 -2.21 -4.13
CA LEU A 97 7.82 -3.16 -3.53
C LEU A 97 6.49 -3.15 -4.28
N THR A 98 5.99 -1.98 -4.65
CA THR A 98 4.76 -1.85 -5.44
C THR A 98 4.89 -2.54 -6.79
N LEU A 99 5.98 -2.30 -7.52
CA LEU A 99 6.24 -2.97 -8.80
C LEU A 99 6.37 -4.50 -8.66
N ALA A 100 6.99 -4.97 -7.58
CA ALA A 100 7.05 -6.40 -7.27
C ALA A 100 5.65 -6.97 -7.01
N GLY A 101 4.79 -6.25 -6.28
CA GLY A 101 3.40 -6.63 -6.03
C GLY A 101 2.56 -6.68 -7.30
N LEU A 102 2.68 -5.69 -8.19
CA LEU A 102 1.97 -5.68 -9.48
C LEU A 102 2.35 -6.86 -10.38
N SER A 103 3.56 -7.40 -10.21
CA SER A 103 4.08 -8.52 -11.00
C SER A 103 3.84 -9.88 -10.35
N ASN A 104 3.42 -9.94 -9.08
CA ASN A 104 3.29 -11.19 -8.32
C ASN A 104 2.12 -11.13 -7.33
N PRO A 105 1.04 -11.93 -7.57
CA PRO A 105 -0.15 -11.94 -6.72
C PRO A 105 0.13 -12.33 -5.25
N GLU A 106 1.14 -13.18 -4.98
CA GLU A 106 1.50 -13.55 -3.61
C GLU A 106 2.02 -12.33 -2.83
N ILE A 107 2.82 -11.47 -3.47
CA ILE A 107 3.31 -10.21 -2.88
C ILE A 107 2.18 -9.21 -2.72
N ALA A 108 1.31 -9.08 -3.73
CA ALA A 108 0.14 -8.21 -3.71
C ALA A 108 -0.82 -8.54 -2.55
N ALA A 109 -0.90 -9.82 -2.15
CA ALA A 109 -1.74 -10.25 -1.03
C ALA A 109 -1.42 -9.53 0.29
N GLY A 110 -0.17 -9.06 0.47
CA GLY A 110 0.22 -8.22 1.61
C GLY A 110 -0.56 -6.90 1.69
N GLY A 111 -1.07 -6.40 0.56
CA GLY A 111 -1.84 -5.15 0.48
C GLY A 111 -3.34 -5.30 0.72
N LEU A 112 -3.91 -6.51 0.66
CA LEU A 112 -5.36 -6.73 0.68
C LEU A 112 -6.05 -6.20 1.96
N THR A 113 -5.35 -6.16 3.08
CA THR A 113 -5.94 -5.66 4.33
C THR A 113 -6.18 -4.16 4.28
N SER A 114 -5.30 -3.38 3.63
CA SER A 114 -5.44 -1.94 3.52
C SER A 114 -6.65 -1.54 2.66
N THR A 115 -6.99 -2.30 1.62
CA THR A 115 -8.13 -2.02 0.74
C THR A 115 -9.49 -2.18 1.43
N LYS A 116 -9.58 -2.92 2.55
CA LYS A 116 -10.84 -3.09 3.30
C LYS A 116 -11.42 -1.75 3.78
N THR A 117 -10.56 -0.83 4.19
CA THR A 117 -10.97 0.51 4.63
C THR A 117 -11.52 1.33 3.47
N LEU A 118 -10.89 1.25 2.29
CA LEU A 118 -11.39 1.88 1.07
C LEU A 118 -12.75 1.29 0.65
N VAL A 119 -12.87 -0.05 0.61
CA VAL A 119 -14.12 -0.74 0.29
C VAL A 119 -15.25 -0.33 1.24
N ALA A 120 -14.97 -0.24 2.54
CA ALA A 120 -15.95 0.22 3.52
C ALA A 120 -16.40 1.67 3.23
N ALA A 121 -15.47 2.58 2.93
CA ALA A 121 -15.81 3.96 2.59
C ALA A 121 -16.66 4.07 1.32
N ILE A 122 -16.33 3.29 0.26
CA ILE A 122 -17.12 3.22 -0.97
C ILE A 122 -18.52 2.64 -0.69
N SER A 123 -18.63 1.61 0.15
CA SER A 123 -19.92 1.00 0.50
C SER A 123 -20.81 1.99 1.25
N ASP A 124 -20.23 2.76 2.17
CA ASP A 124 -20.95 3.76 2.96
C ASP A 124 -21.42 4.96 2.13
N SER A 125 -20.93 5.14 0.90
CA SER A 125 -21.46 6.15 -0.03
C SER A 125 -22.89 5.84 -0.48
N GLY A 126 -23.34 4.57 -0.39
CA GLY A 126 -24.61 4.12 -0.96
C GLY A 126 -24.55 3.74 -2.44
N LEU A 127 -23.33 3.63 -2.99
CA LEU A 127 -23.14 3.13 -4.36
C LEU A 127 -23.69 1.70 -4.49
N ALA A 128 -24.23 1.35 -5.66
CA ALA A 128 -24.73 0.01 -5.93
C ALA A 128 -23.63 -1.04 -5.74
N THR A 129 -23.96 -2.18 -5.13
CA THR A 129 -22.98 -3.20 -4.69
C THR A 129 -22.09 -3.68 -5.85
N GLU A 130 -22.62 -3.81 -7.06
CA GLU A 130 -21.90 -4.21 -8.26
C GLU A 130 -20.88 -3.20 -8.74
N LEU A 131 -20.92 -1.95 -8.24
CA LEU A 131 -19.98 -0.88 -8.58
C LEU A 131 -18.88 -0.67 -7.53
N ILE A 132 -18.99 -1.29 -6.35
CA ILE A 132 -18.02 -1.11 -5.27
C ILE A 132 -16.63 -1.58 -5.69
N GLU A 133 -16.52 -2.82 -6.15
CA GLU A 133 -15.24 -3.41 -6.57
C GLU A 133 -14.61 -2.70 -7.77
N PRO A 134 -15.36 -2.43 -8.88
CA PRO A 134 -14.83 -1.62 -9.98
C PRO A 134 -14.35 -0.23 -9.55
N THR A 135 -15.07 0.44 -8.65
CA THR A 135 -14.68 1.76 -8.12
C THR A 135 -13.40 1.66 -7.29
N MET A 136 -13.27 0.64 -6.44
CA MET A 136 -12.04 0.38 -5.70
C MET A 136 -10.84 0.21 -6.64
N PHE A 137 -10.98 -0.60 -7.70
CA PHE A 137 -9.89 -0.78 -8.68
C PHE A 137 -9.52 0.51 -9.39
N ILE A 138 -10.48 1.33 -9.83
CA ILE A 138 -10.21 2.63 -10.47
C ILE A 138 -9.39 3.54 -9.54
N ILE A 139 -9.72 3.59 -8.25
CA ILE A 139 -8.99 4.43 -7.28
C ILE A 139 -7.58 3.87 -7.07
N VAL A 140 -7.43 2.56 -6.88
CA VAL A 140 -6.11 1.91 -6.71
C VAL A 140 -5.23 2.13 -7.93
N ASP A 141 -5.77 1.94 -9.13
CA ASP A 141 -5.05 2.14 -10.40
C ASP A 141 -4.64 3.61 -10.61
N ALA A 142 -5.51 4.56 -10.23
CA ALA A 142 -5.18 5.97 -10.27
C ALA A 142 -4.01 6.31 -9.32
N VAL A 143 -4.01 5.74 -8.10
CA VAL A 143 -2.88 5.87 -7.17
C VAL A 143 -1.61 5.28 -7.78
N HIS A 144 -1.64 4.04 -8.26
CA HIS A 144 -0.47 3.40 -8.86
C HIS A 144 0.08 4.21 -10.04
N GLY A 145 -0.77 4.60 -10.97
CA GLY A 145 -0.36 5.38 -12.15
C GLY A 145 0.31 6.71 -11.78
N SER A 146 -0.30 7.45 -10.86
CA SER A 146 0.22 8.75 -10.41
C SER A 146 1.51 8.60 -9.57
N ALA A 147 1.49 7.77 -8.51
CA ALA A 147 2.60 7.65 -7.58
C ALA A 147 3.85 7.00 -8.22
N LEU A 148 3.68 5.94 -9.02
CA LEU A 148 4.80 5.32 -9.75
C LEU A 148 5.37 6.25 -10.80
N GLY A 149 4.52 7.07 -11.44
CA GLY A 149 4.96 8.15 -12.33
C GLY A 149 5.77 9.21 -11.61
N ALA A 150 5.32 9.64 -10.43
CA ALA A 150 6.02 10.62 -9.58
C ALA A 150 7.40 10.09 -9.11
N ALA A 151 7.46 8.82 -8.71
CA ALA A 151 8.68 8.16 -8.24
C ALA A 151 9.59 7.61 -9.36
N SER A 152 9.35 7.97 -10.62
CA SER A 152 10.14 7.45 -11.76
C SER A 152 11.58 7.95 -11.73
N PRO A 153 12.58 7.11 -12.05
CA PRO A 153 13.97 7.53 -12.14
C PRO A 153 14.16 8.68 -13.15
N GLY A 154 14.96 9.67 -12.79
CA GLY A 154 15.25 10.84 -13.64
C GLY A 154 14.21 11.97 -13.56
N ARG A 155 13.14 11.81 -12.80
CA ARG A 155 12.25 12.92 -12.47
C ARG A 155 12.84 13.73 -11.31
N ASP A 156 12.73 15.04 -11.39
CA ASP A 156 13.14 15.91 -10.28
C ASP A 156 12.18 15.71 -9.11
N HIS A 157 12.68 15.16 -7.99
CA HIS A 157 11.89 14.89 -6.79
C HIS A 157 11.55 16.16 -5.99
N THR A 158 12.03 17.33 -6.41
CA THR A 158 11.70 18.62 -5.78
C THR A 158 10.23 19.01 -5.96
N ASP A 159 9.47 18.26 -6.77
CA ASP A 159 8.09 18.56 -7.12
C ASP A 159 7.05 17.53 -6.62
N LEU A 160 7.41 16.69 -5.66
CA LEU A 160 6.48 15.66 -5.14
C LEU A 160 5.21 16.26 -4.53
N GLU A 161 5.29 17.40 -3.86
CA GLU A 161 4.11 18.07 -3.30
C GLU A 161 3.15 18.53 -4.42
N THR A 162 3.66 19.12 -5.49
CA THR A 162 2.84 19.50 -6.65
C THR A 162 2.20 18.30 -7.32
N LEU A 163 2.95 17.20 -7.48
CA LEU A 163 2.40 15.96 -8.05
C LEU A 163 1.34 15.32 -7.17
N ARG A 164 1.54 15.35 -5.85
CA ARG A 164 0.57 14.88 -4.88
C ARG A 164 -0.71 15.73 -4.91
N ALA A 165 -0.57 17.06 -4.97
CA ALA A 165 -1.71 17.98 -5.10
C ALA A 165 -2.47 17.76 -6.41
N ALA A 166 -1.77 17.57 -7.54
CA ALA A 166 -2.39 17.25 -8.82
C ALA A 166 -3.13 15.90 -8.79
N PHE A 167 -2.59 14.90 -8.08
CA PHE A 167 -3.30 13.63 -7.85
C PHE A 167 -4.56 13.85 -7.03
N GLN A 168 -4.52 14.65 -5.97
CA GLN A 168 -5.67 14.98 -5.12
C GLN A 168 -6.79 15.63 -5.93
N GLU A 169 -6.48 16.59 -6.80
CA GLU A 169 -7.47 17.20 -7.70
C GLU A 169 -8.09 16.16 -8.66
N GLY A 170 -7.28 15.26 -9.24
CA GLY A 170 -7.79 14.17 -10.06
C GLY A 170 -8.70 13.21 -9.28
N LEU A 171 -8.37 12.94 -8.01
CA LEU A 171 -9.19 12.12 -7.12
C LEU A 171 -10.54 12.78 -6.82
N HIS A 172 -10.59 14.10 -6.63
CA HIS A 172 -11.85 14.84 -6.46
C HIS A 172 -12.80 14.68 -7.66
N ILE A 173 -12.25 14.58 -8.89
CA ILE A 173 -13.07 14.29 -10.08
C ILE A 173 -13.69 12.89 -9.99
N ILE A 174 -12.94 11.88 -9.53
CA ILE A 174 -13.46 10.52 -9.33
C ILE A 174 -14.57 10.53 -8.27
N ILE A 175 -14.35 11.18 -7.13
CA ILE A 175 -15.32 11.31 -6.03
C ILE A 175 -16.59 12.04 -6.50
N ALA A 176 -16.45 13.14 -7.25
CA ALA A 176 -17.59 13.85 -7.84
C ALA A 176 -18.37 12.96 -8.81
N GLY A 177 -17.71 12.08 -9.56
CA GLY A 177 -18.36 11.08 -10.40
C GLY A 177 -19.24 10.09 -9.61
N ILE A 178 -18.77 9.66 -8.42
CA ILE A 178 -19.57 8.83 -7.50
C ILE A 178 -20.80 9.61 -7.05
N THR A 179 -20.64 10.84 -6.56
CA THR A 179 -21.74 11.71 -6.08
C THR A 179 -22.80 11.91 -7.18
N THR A 180 -22.39 12.27 -8.39
CA THR A 180 -23.31 12.44 -9.54
C THR A 180 -24.10 11.17 -9.84
N ARG A 181 -23.48 10.00 -9.69
CA ARG A 181 -24.16 8.73 -9.93
C ARG A 181 -25.19 8.41 -8.84
N LEU A 182 -24.95 8.83 -7.61
CA LEU A 182 -25.90 8.69 -6.50
C LEU A 182 -27.14 9.60 -6.70
N GLU A 183 -26.92 10.87 -7.08
CA GLU A 183 -28.00 11.84 -7.35
C GLU A 183 -28.97 11.34 -8.44
N ARG A 184 -28.41 10.85 -9.56
CA ARG A 184 -29.22 10.30 -10.65
C ARG A 184 -30.07 9.09 -10.27
N ARG A 185 -29.68 8.36 -9.22
CA ARG A 185 -30.44 7.20 -8.72
C ARG A 185 -31.64 7.63 -7.89
N THR A 186 -31.55 8.75 -7.17
CA THR A 186 -32.66 9.31 -6.40
C THR A 186 -33.74 9.95 -7.28
N ASP A 187 -33.37 10.44 -8.48
CA ASP A 187 -34.32 11.07 -9.41
C ASP A 187 -35.24 10.06 -10.14
N PHE A 188 -34.92 8.77 -10.07
CA PHE A 188 -35.68 7.69 -10.72
C PHE A 188 -36.38 6.74 -9.74
N SER A 189 -36.40 7.04 -8.45
CA SER A 189 -37.07 6.27 -7.38
C SER A 189 -38.30 6.99 -6.85
#